data_ec68d6d6131bae8c484b344de1ee4fd6
#
_entry.id   ec68d6d6131bae8c484b344de1ee4fd6
#
_cell.length_a   1.000
_cell.length_b   1.000
_cell.length_c   1.000
_cell.angle_alpha   90.00
_cell.angle_beta   90.00
_cell.angle_gamma   90.00
#
_symmetry.space_group_name_H-M   'P 1'
#
loop_
_entity.id
_entity.type
_entity.pdbx_description
1 polymer ?
#
loop_
_entity_poly.entity_id
_entity_poly.type
_entity_poly.pdbx_seq_one_letter_code
_entity_poly.pdbx_strand_id
1 'polypeptide(L)'
;MATKFQSPHDVPAIPGTEGWERMYPYHYQFSKDDPERAKHESDQLWFYDGLHYPEPHYPFDLIWDEAWFLALSQNNTRTFLMPPALGIDHRIVNGHVYITPVGIANPEEIGERVPVFMKRAGYYYENWDSLYAEWKVKVNKLLADLEAVTFQPLPEVEDESVVFQNTGTGSGYHLLTQYDDLINKGLTIWQYHFEFLNLGYAAFLTFINTANSIFPDIPIQTLTKMVSGIDVVLYRPDAELIRLAKIAIENKLEGEILKQRDAEAMMAALATTTAGKYWLDELEKSRYPWFWVSTGTGWYHHHKSWNDDLNVPFASIRMHIEALKAGKQVGRPTEKLKAESERLVAEYRDLIETDEDREAFDQALGMAAKVFPYVEDHCFYVENWFHSVFWNKMRQVGDILAGARFIEDREDIWYLKRGEVRDALWDHVTSWATGVKGRGPSYWPKEIDWRRGVLEKFHAWTPPPALGTPPEVVTEPFSIMLWGVTTGTLKN
;
A
#
# COMPACT_ATOMS: atom_id res chain seq x y z
N MET A 1 -38.11 0.80 -2.73
CA MET A 1 -37.39 -0.41 -3.19
C MET A 1 -35.95 0.01 -3.38
N ALA A 2 -35.03 -0.56 -2.62
CA ALA A 2 -33.59 -0.35 -2.85
C ALA A 2 -33.28 -0.79 -4.27
N THR A 3 -32.53 0.03 -5.01
CA THR A 3 -32.12 -0.29 -6.38
C THR A 3 -31.18 -1.48 -6.31
N LYS A 4 -31.61 -2.62 -6.82
CA LYS A 4 -30.79 -3.82 -6.83
C LYS A 4 -29.71 -3.64 -7.92
N PHE A 5 -28.45 -3.76 -7.54
CA PHE A 5 -27.36 -3.78 -8.52
C PHE A 5 -27.32 -5.11 -9.29
N GLN A 6 -26.55 -5.17 -10.36
CA GLN A 6 -26.33 -6.40 -11.11
C GLN A 6 -25.76 -7.48 -10.18
N SER A 7 -26.23 -8.71 -10.31
CA SER A 7 -25.64 -9.84 -9.60
C SER A 7 -24.17 -10.00 -10.00
N PRO A 8 -23.26 -10.25 -9.06
CA PRO A 8 -21.85 -10.45 -9.39
C PRO A 8 -21.63 -11.66 -10.32
N HIS A 9 -22.52 -12.64 -10.26
CA HIS A 9 -22.47 -13.82 -11.14
C HIS A 9 -22.99 -13.59 -12.58
N ASP A 10 -23.60 -12.44 -12.85
CA ASP A 10 -24.20 -12.13 -14.15
C ASP A 10 -23.42 -11.04 -14.87
N VAL A 11 -22.25 -10.63 -14.36
CA VAL A 11 -21.35 -9.74 -15.07
C VAL A 11 -20.82 -10.46 -16.31
N PRO A 12 -21.07 -9.94 -17.53
CA PRO A 12 -20.63 -10.61 -18.73
C PRO A 12 -19.11 -10.60 -18.88
N ALA A 13 -18.57 -11.70 -19.35
CA ALA A 13 -17.18 -11.73 -19.80
C ALA A 13 -17.00 -10.77 -20.98
N ILE A 14 -15.87 -10.09 -21.03
CA ILE A 14 -15.50 -9.21 -22.16
C ILE A 14 -15.14 -10.12 -23.36
N PRO A 15 -15.70 -9.90 -24.55
CA PRO A 15 -15.37 -10.73 -25.70
C PRO A 15 -13.87 -10.80 -25.99
N GLY A 16 -13.35 -12.00 -26.12
CA GLY A 16 -11.93 -12.30 -26.37
C GLY A 16 -11.06 -12.28 -25.12
N THR A 17 -11.68 -12.38 -23.93
CA THR A 17 -10.97 -12.62 -22.67
C THR A 17 -11.32 -13.99 -22.08
N GLU A 18 -11.90 -14.88 -22.86
CA GLU A 18 -12.36 -16.19 -22.39
C GLU A 18 -11.22 -16.95 -21.66
N GLY A 19 -11.52 -17.46 -20.46
CA GLY A 19 -10.56 -18.14 -19.60
C GLY A 19 -9.63 -17.21 -18.81
N TRP A 20 -9.96 -15.89 -18.73
CA TRP A 20 -9.21 -14.91 -17.97
C TRP A 20 -9.09 -15.27 -16.48
N GLU A 21 -10.05 -16.03 -15.96
CA GLU A 21 -10.10 -16.45 -14.56
C GLU A 21 -8.82 -17.19 -14.14
N ARG A 22 -8.19 -17.92 -15.06
CA ARG A 22 -6.92 -18.62 -14.78
C ARG A 22 -5.74 -17.71 -14.49
N MET A 23 -5.84 -16.40 -14.80
CA MET A 23 -4.83 -15.40 -14.46
C MET A 23 -4.75 -15.14 -12.95
N TYR A 24 -5.80 -15.45 -12.22
CA TYR A 24 -5.95 -15.19 -10.80
C TYR A 24 -6.21 -16.46 -10.01
N PRO A 25 -5.94 -16.48 -8.67
CA PRO A 25 -6.29 -17.61 -7.82
C PRO A 25 -7.79 -17.87 -7.79
N TYR A 26 -8.18 -19.14 -7.77
CA TYR A 26 -9.58 -19.59 -7.86
C TYR A 26 -10.48 -18.99 -6.74
N HIS A 27 -9.92 -18.73 -5.57
CA HIS A 27 -10.69 -18.26 -4.41
C HIS A 27 -11.08 -16.77 -4.50
N TYR A 28 -10.50 -16.02 -5.46
CA TYR A 28 -10.89 -14.62 -5.73
C TYR A 28 -11.94 -14.49 -6.84
N GLN A 29 -12.51 -15.58 -7.29
CA GLN A 29 -13.51 -15.59 -8.34
C GLN A 29 -14.90 -15.79 -7.75
N PHE A 30 -15.89 -15.12 -8.32
CA PHE A 30 -17.28 -15.47 -8.09
C PHE A 30 -17.57 -16.83 -8.72
N SER A 31 -18.20 -17.74 -7.98
CA SER A 31 -18.48 -19.09 -8.47
C SER A 31 -19.90 -19.53 -8.13
N LYS A 32 -20.53 -20.21 -9.11
CA LYS A 32 -21.83 -20.88 -8.93
C LYS A 32 -21.69 -22.35 -8.55
N ASP A 33 -20.47 -22.86 -8.39
CA ASP A 33 -20.20 -24.28 -8.13
C ASP A 33 -20.68 -24.73 -6.75
N ASP A 34 -20.64 -23.79 -5.78
CA ASP A 34 -21.19 -23.99 -4.44
C ASP A 34 -22.43 -23.10 -4.27
N PRO A 35 -23.64 -23.70 -4.15
CA PRO A 35 -24.87 -22.93 -4.05
C PRO A 35 -24.98 -22.04 -2.79
N GLU A 36 -24.39 -22.45 -1.66
CA GLU A 36 -24.41 -21.66 -0.43
C GLU A 36 -23.51 -20.44 -0.59
N ARG A 37 -22.29 -20.62 -1.13
CA ARG A 37 -21.38 -19.53 -1.46
C ARG A 37 -21.99 -18.59 -2.50
N ALA A 38 -22.54 -19.11 -3.58
CA ALA A 38 -23.16 -18.29 -4.64
C ALA A 38 -24.33 -17.45 -4.10
N LYS A 39 -25.12 -18.01 -3.18
CA LYS A 39 -26.18 -17.26 -2.49
C LYS A 39 -25.59 -16.14 -1.62
N HIS A 40 -24.60 -16.47 -0.79
CA HIS A 40 -23.91 -15.48 0.06
C HIS A 40 -23.33 -14.35 -0.80
N GLU A 41 -22.62 -14.67 -1.86
CA GLU A 41 -22.04 -13.67 -2.77
C GLU A 41 -23.09 -12.78 -3.44
N SER A 42 -24.26 -13.33 -3.80
CA SER A 42 -25.37 -12.55 -4.37
C SER A 42 -26.11 -11.68 -3.37
N ASP A 43 -26.14 -12.08 -2.10
CA ASP A 43 -26.80 -11.37 -1.02
C ASP A 43 -25.94 -10.21 -0.46
N GLN A 44 -24.63 -10.21 -0.74
CA GLN A 44 -23.73 -9.12 -0.33
C GLN A 44 -23.74 -7.96 -1.33
N LEU A 45 -23.34 -6.80 -0.84
CA LEU A 45 -23.02 -5.63 -1.66
C LEU A 45 -21.51 -5.56 -1.84
N TRP A 46 -21.06 -5.69 -3.09
CA TRP A 46 -19.65 -5.61 -3.48
C TRP A 46 -19.37 -4.25 -4.09
N PHE A 47 -18.34 -3.58 -3.60
CA PHE A 47 -17.88 -2.29 -4.10
C PHE A 47 -16.66 -2.48 -4.98
N TYR A 48 -16.62 -1.80 -6.12
CA TYR A 48 -15.39 -1.64 -6.86
C TYR A 48 -14.39 -0.84 -6.02
N ASP A 49 -13.23 -1.42 -5.72
CA ASP A 49 -12.19 -0.75 -4.95
C ASP A 49 -11.29 0.11 -5.85
N GLY A 50 -11.86 1.13 -6.45
CA GLY A 50 -11.11 2.08 -7.27
C GLY A 50 -10.23 3.05 -6.47
N LEU A 51 -10.26 3.01 -5.13
CA LEU A 51 -9.38 3.80 -4.28
C LEU A 51 -7.97 3.19 -4.21
N HIS A 52 -7.90 1.90 -3.90
CA HIS A 52 -6.61 1.20 -3.83
C HIS A 52 -6.20 0.66 -5.20
N TYR A 53 -7.17 0.19 -6.01
CA TYR A 53 -6.97 -0.51 -7.27
C TYR A 53 -7.74 0.15 -8.41
N PRO A 54 -7.32 1.36 -8.86
CA PRO A 54 -8.00 2.07 -9.95
C PRO A 54 -7.80 1.43 -11.33
N GLU A 55 -6.88 0.49 -11.46
CA GLU A 55 -6.53 -0.20 -12.70
C GLU A 55 -6.74 -1.71 -12.57
N PRO A 56 -6.90 -2.45 -13.71
CA PRO A 56 -6.93 -3.90 -13.67
C PRO A 56 -5.63 -4.48 -13.11
N HIS A 57 -5.75 -5.51 -12.28
CA HIS A 57 -4.60 -6.20 -11.73
C HIS A 57 -3.80 -6.99 -12.76
N TYR A 58 -2.50 -6.79 -12.76
CA TYR A 58 -1.59 -7.79 -13.29
C TYR A 58 -1.57 -9.01 -12.36
N PRO A 59 -1.36 -10.22 -12.90
CA PRO A 59 -1.37 -11.44 -12.07
C PRO A 59 -0.40 -11.41 -10.88
N PHE A 60 0.76 -10.74 -11.02
CA PHE A 60 1.74 -10.63 -9.94
C PHE A 60 1.36 -9.59 -8.89
N ASP A 61 0.78 -8.44 -9.30
CA ASP A 61 0.43 -7.35 -8.39
C ASP A 61 -0.58 -7.77 -7.32
N LEU A 62 -1.29 -8.87 -7.57
CA LEU A 62 -2.21 -9.49 -6.61
C LEU A 62 -1.54 -9.89 -5.28
N ILE A 63 -0.20 -9.94 -5.22
CA ILE A 63 0.50 -10.26 -3.97
C ILE A 63 0.10 -9.31 -2.83
N TRP A 64 -0.19 -8.03 -3.14
CA TRP A 64 -0.58 -7.08 -2.11
C TRP A 64 -2.02 -7.31 -1.64
N ASP A 65 -2.93 -7.74 -2.54
CA ASP A 65 -4.27 -8.17 -2.14
C ASP A 65 -4.20 -9.36 -1.19
N GLU A 66 -3.45 -10.40 -1.57
CA GLU A 66 -3.29 -11.60 -0.74
C GLU A 66 -2.73 -11.25 0.65
N ALA A 67 -1.72 -10.38 0.71
CA ALA A 67 -1.08 -9.96 1.94
C ALA A 67 -2.00 -9.09 2.81
N TRP A 68 -2.66 -8.11 2.19
CA TRP A 68 -3.53 -7.15 2.86
C TRP A 68 -4.75 -7.81 3.48
N PHE A 69 -5.51 -8.58 2.68
CA PHE A 69 -6.75 -9.21 3.15
C PHE A 69 -6.49 -10.24 4.25
N LEU A 70 -5.43 -11.03 4.12
CA LEU A 70 -5.03 -11.95 5.18
C LEU A 70 -4.70 -11.18 6.47
N ALA A 71 -3.86 -10.17 6.39
CA ALA A 71 -3.37 -9.44 7.55
C ALA A 71 -4.50 -8.69 8.27
N LEU A 72 -5.35 -7.96 7.52
CA LEU A 72 -6.49 -7.23 8.05
C LEU A 72 -7.48 -8.17 8.73
N SER A 73 -7.94 -9.20 8.02
CA SER A 73 -8.97 -10.11 8.53
C SER A 73 -8.48 -10.93 9.72
N GLN A 74 -7.23 -11.41 9.68
CA GLN A 74 -6.62 -12.12 10.80
C GLN A 74 -6.48 -11.22 12.02
N ASN A 75 -6.04 -9.97 11.84
CA ASN A 75 -5.88 -9.02 12.93
C ASN A 75 -7.23 -8.73 13.60
N ASN A 76 -8.25 -8.35 12.82
CA ASN A 76 -9.58 -8.07 13.34
C ASN A 76 -10.22 -9.27 14.03
N THR A 77 -10.19 -10.42 13.36
CA THR A 77 -11.00 -11.59 13.74
C THR A 77 -10.32 -12.45 14.79
N ARG A 78 -9.01 -12.64 14.71
CA ARG A 78 -8.28 -13.62 15.53
C ARG A 78 -7.35 -12.98 16.54
N THR A 79 -6.77 -11.81 16.22
CA THR A 79 -5.84 -11.14 17.14
C THR A 79 -6.58 -10.27 18.15
N PHE A 80 -7.42 -9.36 17.70
CA PHE A 80 -8.12 -8.42 18.60
C PHE A 80 -9.57 -8.81 18.90
N LEU A 81 -10.22 -9.66 18.11
CA LEU A 81 -11.64 -9.96 18.21
C LEU A 81 -12.47 -8.66 18.16
N MET A 82 -12.23 -7.82 17.14
CA MET A 82 -12.97 -6.58 16.96
C MET A 82 -14.48 -6.87 16.95
N PRO A 83 -15.29 -6.22 17.81
CA PRO A 83 -16.64 -6.68 18.08
C PRO A 83 -17.57 -6.73 16.85
N PRO A 84 -17.71 -5.65 16.04
CA PRO A 84 -18.68 -5.66 14.94
C PRO A 84 -18.09 -6.15 13.61
N ALA A 85 -16.76 -6.34 13.49
CA ALA A 85 -16.12 -6.54 12.20
C ALA A 85 -15.20 -7.76 12.17
N LEU A 86 -15.32 -8.56 11.11
CA LEU A 86 -14.42 -9.68 10.81
C LEU A 86 -13.33 -9.29 9.80
N GLY A 87 -13.53 -8.26 9.02
CA GLY A 87 -12.60 -7.80 8.00
C GLY A 87 -13.31 -7.53 6.68
N ILE A 88 -12.62 -7.80 5.59
CA ILE A 88 -13.11 -7.57 4.23
C ILE A 88 -12.95 -8.88 3.45
N ASP A 89 -13.96 -9.24 2.67
CA ASP A 89 -13.85 -10.25 1.62
C ASP A 89 -13.68 -9.56 0.26
N HIS A 90 -13.05 -10.23 -0.70
CA HIS A 90 -12.77 -9.64 -1.99
C HIS A 90 -12.87 -10.66 -3.14
N ARG A 91 -13.18 -10.12 -4.33
CA ARG A 91 -13.29 -10.88 -5.58
C ARG A 91 -12.74 -10.05 -6.73
N ILE A 92 -12.38 -10.72 -7.80
CA ILE A 92 -11.91 -10.11 -9.05
C ILE A 92 -12.93 -10.37 -10.15
N VAL A 93 -13.31 -9.31 -10.85
CA VAL A 93 -14.19 -9.38 -12.02
C VAL A 93 -13.53 -8.61 -13.17
N ASN A 94 -13.28 -9.29 -14.28
CA ASN A 94 -12.62 -8.68 -15.44
C ASN A 94 -11.36 -7.87 -15.04
N GLY A 95 -10.53 -8.45 -14.16
CA GLY A 95 -9.30 -7.83 -13.67
C GLY A 95 -9.47 -6.76 -12.59
N HIS A 96 -10.68 -6.36 -12.23
CA HIS A 96 -10.94 -5.31 -11.23
C HIS A 96 -11.35 -5.91 -9.89
N VAL A 97 -10.88 -5.29 -8.80
CA VAL A 97 -11.13 -5.75 -7.43
C VAL A 97 -12.46 -5.21 -6.92
N TYR A 98 -13.25 -6.12 -6.38
CA TYR A 98 -14.49 -5.83 -5.66
C TYR A 98 -14.37 -6.32 -4.23
N ILE A 99 -14.72 -5.49 -3.28
CA ILE A 99 -14.64 -5.78 -1.84
C ILE A 99 -16.01 -5.70 -1.19
N THR A 100 -16.20 -6.48 -0.12
CA THR A 100 -17.35 -6.35 0.77
C THR A 100 -16.89 -6.45 2.22
N PRO A 101 -17.35 -5.57 3.11
CA PRO A 101 -17.09 -5.71 4.53
C PRO A 101 -17.81 -6.94 5.08
N VAL A 102 -17.12 -7.68 5.95
CA VAL A 102 -17.70 -8.82 6.66
C VAL A 102 -17.96 -8.41 8.09
N GLY A 103 -19.24 -8.23 8.42
CA GLY A 103 -19.67 -7.81 9.75
C GLY A 103 -20.26 -8.96 10.56
N ILE A 104 -20.49 -8.70 11.86
CA ILE A 104 -21.20 -9.58 12.77
C ILE A 104 -22.56 -8.93 13.07
N ALA A 105 -23.63 -9.62 12.73
CA ALA A 105 -24.99 -9.12 12.97
C ALA A 105 -25.58 -9.61 14.31
N ASN A 106 -25.04 -10.68 14.89
CA ASN A 106 -25.55 -11.26 16.14
C ASN A 106 -25.07 -10.45 17.36
N PRO A 107 -25.98 -9.77 18.10
CA PRO A 107 -25.61 -8.96 19.27
C PRO A 107 -24.95 -9.77 20.41
N GLU A 108 -25.30 -11.05 20.57
CA GLU A 108 -24.73 -11.92 21.59
C GLU A 108 -23.25 -12.19 21.26
N GLU A 109 -22.94 -12.54 20.01
CA GLU A 109 -21.56 -12.72 19.54
C GLU A 109 -20.74 -11.43 19.67
N ILE A 110 -21.32 -10.28 19.31
CA ILE A 110 -20.68 -8.97 19.52
C ILE A 110 -20.36 -8.78 21.01
N GLY A 111 -21.34 -9.06 21.90
CA GLY A 111 -21.20 -8.95 23.35
C GLY A 111 -20.09 -9.83 23.92
N GLU A 112 -19.95 -11.05 23.43
CA GLU A 112 -18.86 -11.97 23.84
C GLU A 112 -17.48 -11.49 23.41
N ARG A 113 -17.38 -10.79 22.28
CA ARG A 113 -16.09 -10.27 21.74
C ARG A 113 -15.59 -9.03 22.48
N VAL A 114 -16.52 -8.18 22.98
CA VAL A 114 -16.19 -6.91 23.64
C VAL A 114 -15.14 -7.05 24.76
N PRO A 115 -15.28 -7.92 25.78
CA PRO A 115 -14.33 -7.98 26.88
C PRO A 115 -12.94 -8.45 26.42
N VAL A 116 -12.86 -9.30 25.41
CA VAL A 116 -11.59 -9.76 24.84
C VAL A 116 -10.91 -8.62 24.06
N PHE A 117 -11.69 -7.90 23.23
CA PHE A 117 -11.21 -6.73 22.50
C PHE A 117 -10.70 -5.67 23.47
N MET A 118 -11.49 -5.28 24.47
CA MET A 118 -11.12 -4.25 25.45
C MET A 118 -9.82 -4.59 26.18
N LYS A 119 -9.63 -5.86 26.54
CA LYS A 119 -8.39 -6.30 27.17
C LYS A 119 -7.17 -6.18 26.24
N ARG A 120 -7.30 -6.62 24.99
CA ARG A 120 -6.18 -6.68 24.03
C ARG A 120 -5.87 -5.30 23.43
N ALA A 121 -6.90 -4.57 23.02
CA ALA A 121 -6.75 -3.21 22.53
C ALA A 121 -6.30 -2.24 23.64
N GLY A 122 -6.83 -2.40 24.87
CA GLY A 122 -6.43 -1.62 26.03
C GLY A 122 -4.93 -1.70 26.29
N TYR A 123 -4.36 -2.93 26.24
CA TYR A 123 -2.91 -3.10 26.35
C TYR A 123 -2.13 -2.31 25.29
N TYR A 124 -2.60 -2.28 24.04
CA TYR A 124 -1.96 -1.50 22.97
C TYR A 124 -2.10 -0.01 23.20
N TYR A 125 -3.26 0.50 23.59
CA TYR A 125 -3.47 1.93 23.85
C TYR A 125 -2.66 2.42 25.06
N GLU A 126 -2.56 1.63 26.12
CA GLU A 126 -1.76 1.95 27.30
C GLU A 126 -0.26 2.01 26.97
N ASN A 127 0.22 1.11 26.09
CA ASN A 127 1.64 0.96 25.77
C ASN A 127 1.99 1.48 24.36
N TRP A 128 1.14 2.29 23.74
CA TRP A 128 1.23 2.67 22.33
C TRP A 128 2.62 3.17 21.94
N ASP A 129 3.19 4.12 22.68
CA ASP A 129 4.44 4.77 22.32
C ASP A 129 5.62 3.79 22.29
N SER A 130 5.69 2.88 23.27
CA SER A 130 6.75 1.84 23.34
C SER A 130 6.56 0.81 22.23
N LEU A 131 5.33 0.32 22.02
CA LEU A 131 5.02 -0.64 20.97
C LEU A 131 5.24 -0.06 19.58
N TYR A 132 4.92 1.23 19.38
CA TYR A 132 5.20 1.90 18.11
C TYR A 132 6.71 2.12 17.89
N ALA A 133 7.47 2.40 18.92
CA ALA A 133 8.93 2.46 18.82
C ALA A 133 9.52 1.09 18.42
N GLU A 134 9.05 0.00 19.03
CA GLU A 134 9.43 -1.37 18.67
C GLU A 134 9.00 -1.75 17.26
N TRP A 135 7.81 -1.32 16.83
CA TRP A 135 7.34 -1.49 15.46
C TRP A 135 8.30 -0.87 14.46
N LYS A 136 8.75 0.37 14.70
CA LYS A 136 9.75 1.02 13.84
C LYS A 136 11.06 0.24 13.76
N VAL A 137 11.51 -0.36 14.85
CA VAL A 137 12.74 -1.19 14.86
C VAL A 137 12.56 -2.42 13.95
N LYS A 138 11.45 -3.17 14.11
CA LYS A 138 11.23 -4.38 13.30
C LYS A 138 10.96 -4.08 11.82
N VAL A 139 10.26 -2.99 11.51
CA VAL A 139 10.02 -2.57 10.12
C VAL A 139 11.32 -2.13 9.44
N ASN A 140 12.13 -1.30 10.11
CA ASN A 140 13.42 -0.88 9.56
C ASN A 140 14.37 -2.08 9.38
N LYS A 141 14.35 -3.07 10.29
CA LYS A 141 15.10 -4.30 10.10
C LYS A 141 14.63 -5.06 8.87
N LEU A 142 13.33 -5.22 8.68
CA LEU A 142 12.78 -5.94 7.51
C LEU A 142 13.11 -5.20 6.19
N LEU A 143 13.07 -3.87 6.20
CA LEU A 143 13.51 -3.04 5.07
C LEU A 143 15.00 -3.27 4.74
N ALA A 144 15.87 -3.24 5.74
CA ALA A 144 17.30 -3.52 5.55
C ALA A 144 17.55 -4.95 5.05
N ASP A 145 16.83 -5.93 5.58
CA ASP A 145 16.90 -7.32 5.13
C ASP A 145 16.38 -7.48 3.68
N LEU A 146 15.38 -6.70 3.27
CA LEU A 146 14.89 -6.64 1.89
C LEU A 146 15.91 -6.00 0.95
N GLU A 147 16.48 -4.87 1.34
CA GLU A 147 17.50 -4.15 0.55
C GLU A 147 18.74 -5.02 0.32
N ALA A 148 19.10 -5.86 1.29
CA ALA A 148 20.23 -6.77 1.19
C ALA A 148 20.00 -7.97 0.24
N VAL A 149 18.76 -8.30 -0.11
CA VAL A 149 18.46 -9.39 -1.07
C VAL A 149 19.06 -9.02 -2.43
N THR A 150 19.81 -9.95 -3.03
CA THR A 150 20.37 -9.80 -4.39
C THR A 150 20.18 -11.09 -5.16
N PHE A 151 19.70 -10.98 -6.39
CA PHE A 151 19.57 -12.11 -7.28
C PHE A 151 20.73 -12.14 -8.28
N GLN A 152 21.35 -13.31 -8.46
CA GLN A 152 22.45 -13.51 -9.39
C GLN A 152 22.06 -14.57 -10.42
N PRO A 153 22.46 -14.41 -11.69
CA PRO A 153 22.35 -15.46 -12.69
C PRO A 153 23.10 -16.74 -12.25
N LEU A 154 22.59 -17.88 -12.65
CA LEU A 154 23.27 -19.16 -12.38
C LEU A 154 24.61 -19.20 -13.10
N PRO A 155 25.69 -19.62 -12.44
CA PRO A 155 27.02 -19.75 -13.04
C PRO A 155 27.07 -20.93 -14.03
N GLU A 156 28.05 -20.94 -14.93
CA GLU A 156 28.25 -22.11 -15.81
C GLU A 156 28.61 -23.35 -14.99
N VAL A 157 29.45 -23.16 -13.97
CA VAL A 157 29.91 -24.20 -13.02
C VAL A 157 29.89 -23.56 -11.63
N GLU A 158 29.50 -24.30 -10.62
CA GLU A 158 29.54 -23.84 -9.23
C GLU A 158 30.97 -23.44 -8.80
N ASP A 159 31.09 -22.45 -7.95
CA ASP A 159 32.34 -22.05 -7.36
C ASP A 159 32.93 -23.18 -6.48
N GLU A 160 34.24 -23.35 -6.53
CA GLU A 160 34.95 -24.39 -5.77
C GLU A 160 34.67 -24.30 -4.25
N SER A 161 34.37 -23.12 -3.74
CA SER A 161 34.06 -22.90 -2.33
C SER A 161 32.83 -23.73 -1.86
N VAL A 162 31.90 -24.03 -2.76
CA VAL A 162 30.77 -24.89 -2.45
C VAL A 162 31.23 -26.26 -1.93
N VAL A 163 32.31 -26.77 -2.52
CA VAL A 163 32.92 -28.05 -2.13
C VAL A 163 33.86 -27.88 -0.94
N PHE A 164 34.81 -26.94 -1.05
CA PHE A 164 35.89 -26.80 -0.05
C PHE A 164 35.47 -26.17 1.24
N GLN A 165 34.38 -25.40 1.27
CA GLN A 165 33.77 -24.85 2.49
C GLN A 165 32.65 -25.75 3.02
N ASN A 166 32.37 -26.87 2.36
CA ASN A 166 31.37 -27.84 2.78
C ASN A 166 29.97 -27.22 3.02
N THR A 167 29.54 -26.30 2.15
CA THR A 167 28.25 -25.59 2.30
C THR A 167 27.06 -26.51 2.07
N GLY A 168 27.21 -27.55 1.22
CA GLY A 168 26.18 -28.54 0.89
C GLY A 168 25.03 -27.99 0.02
N THR A 169 25.04 -26.70 -0.31
CA THR A 169 24.03 -26.02 -1.12
C THR A 169 24.68 -25.19 -2.22
N GLY A 170 24.06 -25.20 -3.41
CA GLY A 170 24.56 -24.49 -4.58
C GLY A 170 23.65 -23.35 -5.03
N SER A 171 24.08 -22.64 -6.08
CA SER A 171 23.45 -21.42 -6.61
C SER A 171 22.00 -21.60 -6.99
N GLY A 172 21.64 -22.76 -7.59
CA GLY A 172 20.24 -23.05 -7.95
C GLY A 172 19.32 -23.14 -6.74
N TYR A 173 19.76 -23.79 -5.66
CA TYR A 173 19.01 -23.85 -4.42
C TYR A 173 18.86 -22.44 -3.81
N HIS A 174 19.93 -21.66 -3.79
CA HIS A 174 19.90 -20.29 -3.25
C HIS A 174 18.96 -19.38 -4.03
N LEU A 175 18.97 -19.44 -5.36
CA LEU A 175 18.06 -18.66 -6.20
C LEU A 175 16.57 -18.94 -5.84
N LEU A 176 16.22 -20.22 -5.66
CA LEU A 176 14.87 -20.61 -5.31
C LEU A 176 14.45 -20.14 -3.91
N THR A 177 15.33 -20.32 -2.92
CA THR A 177 15.04 -19.94 -1.52
C THR A 177 15.07 -18.44 -1.31
N GLN A 178 15.88 -17.69 -2.04
CA GLN A 178 15.88 -16.23 -2.04
C GLN A 178 14.57 -15.66 -2.59
N TYR A 179 14.02 -16.27 -3.66
CA TYR A 179 12.70 -15.89 -4.16
C TYR A 179 11.61 -16.18 -3.11
N ASP A 180 11.61 -17.37 -2.51
CA ASP A 180 10.64 -17.71 -1.46
C ASP A 180 10.76 -16.75 -0.26
N ASP A 181 11.97 -16.37 0.14
CA ASP A 181 12.24 -15.40 1.20
C ASP A 181 11.77 -13.98 0.83
N LEU A 182 11.96 -13.55 -0.41
CA LEU A 182 11.44 -12.27 -0.91
C LEU A 182 9.92 -12.20 -0.79
N ILE A 183 9.22 -13.24 -1.23
CA ILE A 183 7.74 -13.33 -1.11
C ILE A 183 7.32 -13.30 0.37
N ASN A 184 8.00 -14.06 1.23
CA ASN A 184 7.71 -14.09 2.67
C ASN A 184 7.91 -12.72 3.33
N LYS A 185 8.92 -11.94 2.93
CA LYS A 185 9.11 -10.57 3.40
C LYS A 185 7.92 -9.68 3.00
N GLY A 186 7.42 -9.82 1.76
CA GLY A 186 6.22 -9.12 1.29
C GLY A 186 4.99 -9.43 2.13
N LEU A 187 4.75 -10.70 2.46
CA LEU A 187 3.64 -11.09 3.34
C LEU A 187 3.84 -10.58 4.79
N THR A 188 5.09 -10.59 5.28
CA THR A 188 5.42 -10.17 6.66
C THR A 188 5.20 -8.69 6.88
N ILE A 189 5.60 -7.82 5.93
CA ILE A 189 5.44 -6.37 6.10
C ILE A 189 3.95 -5.99 6.27
N TRP A 190 3.04 -6.71 5.60
CA TRP A 190 1.61 -6.48 5.73
C TRP A 190 1.04 -6.95 7.07
N GLN A 191 1.62 -7.99 7.71
CA GLN A 191 1.28 -8.31 9.11
C GLN A 191 1.65 -7.15 10.03
N TYR A 192 2.81 -6.52 9.82
CA TYR A 192 3.24 -5.34 10.58
C TYR A 192 2.35 -4.12 10.28
N HIS A 193 1.92 -3.94 9.02
CA HIS A 193 1.01 -2.88 8.63
C HIS A 193 -0.29 -2.90 9.44
N PHE A 194 -0.90 -4.06 9.62
CA PHE A 194 -2.17 -4.18 10.34
C PHE A 194 -2.02 -4.39 11.86
N GLU A 195 -0.82 -4.46 12.38
CA GLU A 195 -0.62 -4.64 13.83
C GLU A 195 -1.29 -3.55 14.67
N PHE A 196 -1.29 -2.31 14.20
CA PHE A 196 -1.85 -1.15 14.89
C PHE A 196 -2.97 -0.47 14.12
N LEU A 197 -3.04 -0.61 12.80
CA LEU A 197 -3.83 0.28 11.95
C LEU A 197 -5.31 0.29 12.32
N ASN A 198 -5.90 -0.88 12.52
CA ASN A 198 -7.31 -0.99 12.88
C ASN A 198 -7.61 -0.40 14.27
N LEU A 199 -6.66 -0.46 15.20
CA LEU A 199 -6.78 0.20 16.51
C LEU A 199 -6.67 1.72 16.36
N GLY A 200 -5.82 2.21 15.46
CA GLY A 200 -5.73 3.62 15.13
C GLY A 200 -7.04 4.15 14.56
N TYR A 201 -7.63 3.45 13.61
CA TYR A 201 -8.95 3.81 13.07
C TYR A 201 -10.05 3.73 14.12
N ALA A 202 -10.05 2.71 14.97
CA ALA A 202 -11.03 2.58 16.05
C ALA A 202 -10.94 3.74 17.05
N ALA A 203 -9.73 4.21 17.38
CA ALA A 203 -9.54 5.39 18.25
C ALA A 203 -10.11 6.67 17.62
N PHE A 204 -9.88 6.88 16.31
CA PHE A 204 -10.42 8.04 15.61
C PHE A 204 -11.95 7.97 15.48
N LEU A 205 -12.53 6.81 15.17
CA LEU A 205 -13.99 6.61 15.15
C LEU A 205 -14.60 6.82 16.54
N THR A 206 -13.92 6.40 17.59
CA THR A 206 -14.36 6.66 18.97
C THR A 206 -14.42 8.16 19.25
N PHE A 207 -13.39 8.91 18.83
CA PHE A 207 -13.37 10.37 18.96
C PHE A 207 -14.54 11.02 18.19
N ILE A 208 -14.79 10.60 16.94
CA ILE A 208 -15.94 11.10 16.15
C ILE A 208 -17.25 10.81 16.85
N ASN A 209 -17.47 9.59 17.33
CA ASN A 209 -18.71 9.19 17.98
C ASN A 209 -18.93 9.93 19.31
N THR A 210 -17.90 10.08 20.12
CA THR A 210 -17.95 10.85 21.37
C THR A 210 -18.29 12.31 21.08
N ALA A 211 -17.59 12.92 20.11
CA ALA A 211 -17.86 14.31 19.74
C ALA A 211 -19.27 14.51 19.19
N ASN A 212 -19.79 13.59 18.36
CA ASN A 212 -21.17 13.65 17.83
C ASN A 212 -22.23 13.43 18.91
N SER A 213 -21.96 12.66 19.96
CA SER A 213 -22.89 12.49 21.08
C SER A 213 -23.05 13.77 21.88
N ILE A 214 -21.98 14.59 21.98
CA ILE A 214 -21.97 15.88 22.68
C ILE A 214 -22.46 16.99 21.75
N PHE A 215 -22.04 16.98 20.50
CA PHE A 215 -22.32 17.96 19.46
C PHE A 215 -22.91 17.31 18.22
N PRO A 216 -24.19 17.01 18.15
CA PRO A 216 -24.80 16.23 17.06
C PRO A 216 -24.58 16.78 15.64
N ASP A 217 -24.38 18.11 15.53
CA ASP A 217 -24.23 18.81 14.25
C ASP A 217 -22.77 19.22 13.95
N ILE A 218 -21.78 18.69 14.69
CA ILE A 218 -20.38 19.06 14.48
C ILE A 218 -19.88 18.54 13.12
N PRO A 219 -19.37 19.41 12.22
CA PRO A 219 -18.85 18.93 10.94
C PRO A 219 -17.60 18.05 11.12
N ILE A 220 -17.52 16.97 10.36
CA ILE A 220 -16.35 16.07 10.36
C ILE A 220 -15.05 16.82 10.08
N GLN A 221 -15.08 17.86 9.22
CA GLN A 221 -13.93 18.71 8.93
C GLN A 221 -13.42 19.46 10.17
N THR A 222 -14.31 19.77 11.11
CA THR A 222 -13.90 20.38 12.38
C THR A 222 -13.15 19.37 13.25
N LEU A 223 -13.64 18.15 13.33
CA LEU A 223 -12.98 17.07 14.09
C LEU A 223 -11.61 16.72 13.51
N THR A 224 -11.48 16.65 12.18
CA THR A 224 -10.19 16.40 11.53
C THR A 224 -9.19 17.55 11.77
N LYS A 225 -9.67 18.79 11.88
CA LYS A 225 -8.81 19.92 12.25
C LYS A 225 -8.32 19.86 13.69
N MET A 226 -9.08 19.28 14.62
CA MET A 226 -8.67 19.12 16.02
C MET A 226 -7.49 18.18 16.22
N VAL A 227 -7.21 17.28 15.26
CA VAL A 227 -6.03 16.40 15.23
C VAL A 227 -5.00 16.83 14.17
N SER A 228 -5.12 18.04 13.64
CA SER A 228 -4.18 18.58 12.64
C SER A 228 -2.92 19.17 13.27
N GLY A 229 -1.88 19.37 12.46
CA GLY A 229 -0.61 19.95 12.95
C GLY A 229 0.33 18.94 13.63
N ILE A 230 -0.06 17.68 13.76
CA ILE A 230 0.80 16.61 14.26
C ILE A 230 1.88 16.30 13.21
N ASP A 231 3.11 16.11 13.69
CA ASP A 231 4.26 15.79 12.83
C ASP A 231 4.26 14.28 12.49
N VAL A 232 4.47 13.98 11.21
CA VAL A 232 4.49 12.61 10.68
C VAL A 232 5.60 12.43 9.66
N VAL A 233 6.13 11.23 9.53
CA VAL A 233 7.23 10.89 8.61
C VAL A 233 6.83 11.11 7.15
N LEU A 234 5.56 10.91 6.81
CA LEU A 234 5.04 11.05 5.45
C LEU A 234 5.32 12.44 4.83
N TYR A 235 5.52 13.50 5.64
CA TYR A 235 5.85 14.84 5.14
C TYR A 235 7.34 15.09 4.95
N ARG A 236 8.22 14.19 5.41
CA ARG A 236 9.69 14.37 5.31
C ARG A 236 10.20 14.43 3.86
N PRO A 237 9.71 13.62 2.92
CA PRO A 237 10.16 13.70 1.53
C PRO A 237 9.99 15.11 0.93
N ASP A 238 8.82 15.73 1.08
CA ASP A 238 8.58 17.10 0.58
C ASP A 238 9.46 18.15 1.33
N ALA A 239 9.64 17.97 2.63
CA ALA A 239 10.52 18.85 3.43
C ALA A 239 11.98 18.81 2.91
N GLU A 240 12.46 17.63 2.46
CA GLU A 240 13.79 17.49 1.85
C GLU A 240 13.88 18.19 0.49
N LEU A 241 12.83 18.12 -0.34
CA LEU A 241 12.80 18.84 -1.61
C LEU A 241 12.83 20.37 -1.39
N ILE A 242 12.12 20.86 -0.37
CA ILE A 242 12.16 22.27 0.01
C ILE A 242 13.54 22.67 0.55
N ARG A 243 14.19 21.79 1.33
CA ARG A 243 15.56 22.01 1.81
C ARG A 243 16.54 22.15 0.64
N LEU A 244 16.47 21.24 -0.34
CA LEU A 244 17.27 21.27 -1.55
C LEU A 244 17.02 22.54 -2.39
N ALA A 245 15.76 22.97 -2.50
CA ALA A 245 15.41 24.23 -3.18
C ALA A 245 16.02 25.44 -2.49
N LYS A 246 16.02 25.51 -1.15
CA LYS A 246 16.68 26.57 -0.38
C LYS A 246 18.18 26.58 -0.58
N ILE A 247 18.84 25.42 -0.49
CA ILE A 247 20.28 25.28 -0.74
C ILE A 247 20.64 25.75 -2.17
N ALA A 248 19.80 25.45 -3.15
CA ALA A 248 20.01 25.91 -4.53
C ALA A 248 19.99 27.44 -4.62
N ILE A 249 19.05 28.12 -3.97
CA ILE A 249 18.97 29.58 -3.94
C ILE A 249 20.18 30.20 -3.19
N GLU A 250 20.52 29.67 -2.01
CA GLU A 250 21.65 30.13 -1.20
C GLU A 250 22.98 30.04 -1.97
N ASN A 251 23.14 29.02 -2.81
CA ASN A 251 24.35 28.80 -3.62
C ASN A 251 24.24 29.37 -5.06
N LYS A 252 23.18 30.14 -5.36
CA LYS A 252 22.91 30.79 -6.67
C LYS A 252 22.86 29.81 -7.85
N LEU A 253 22.32 28.61 -7.59
CA LEU A 253 22.13 27.54 -8.57
C LEU A 253 20.75 27.53 -9.21
N GLU A 254 19.81 28.32 -8.69
CA GLU A 254 18.41 28.34 -9.10
C GLU A 254 18.24 28.65 -10.60
N GLY A 255 19.08 29.52 -11.16
CA GLY A 255 19.04 29.84 -12.57
C GLY A 255 19.42 28.64 -13.46
N GLU A 256 20.42 27.85 -13.05
CA GLU A 256 20.83 26.67 -13.78
C GLU A 256 19.80 25.54 -13.65
N ILE A 257 19.27 25.32 -12.46
CA ILE A 257 18.24 24.28 -12.21
C ILE A 257 16.96 24.56 -13.01
N LEU A 258 16.48 25.81 -13.02
CA LEU A 258 15.25 26.19 -13.73
C LEU A 258 15.39 26.12 -15.26
N LYS A 259 16.60 26.23 -15.77
CA LYS A 259 16.89 26.17 -17.21
C LYS A 259 16.79 24.75 -17.79
N GLN A 260 17.11 23.74 -16.97
CA GLN A 260 17.14 22.36 -17.41
C GLN A 260 15.73 21.74 -17.48
N ARG A 261 15.51 20.82 -18.42
CA ARG A 261 14.20 20.19 -18.64
C ARG A 261 14.04 18.88 -17.87
N ASP A 262 15.11 18.13 -17.71
CA ASP A 262 15.15 16.81 -17.10
C ASP A 262 16.25 16.68 -16.05
N ALA A 263 16.17 15.61 -15.28
CA ALA A 263 17.05 15.32 -14.17
C ALA A 263 18.49 15.07 -14.61
N GLU A 264 18.70 14.36 -15.71
CA GLU A 264 20.02 13.99 -16.20
C GLU A 264 20.79 15.23 -16.63
N ALA A 265 20.17 16.09 -17.45
CA ALA A 265 20.75 17.35 -17.89
C ALA A 265 21.07 18.28 -16.71
N MET A 266 20.19 18.32 -15.70
CA MET A 266 20.38 19.12 -14.50
C MET A 266 21.58 18.63 -13.69
N MET A 267 21.67 17.32 -13.42
CA MET A 267 22.82 16.74 -12.70
C MET A 267 24.13 16.95 -13.46
N ALA A 268 24.15 16.78 -14.77
CA ALA A 268 25.32 17.01 -15.60
C ALA A 268 25.78 18.48 -15.53
N ALA A 269 24.86 19.44 -15.61
CA ALA A 269 25.17 20.85 -15.51
C ALA A 269 25.71 21.24 -14.12
N LEU A 270 25.10 20.75 -13.05
CA LEU A 270 25.52 21.01 -11.67
C LEU A 270 26.88 20.38 -11.36
N ALA A 271 27.21 19.23 -11.91
CA ALA A 271 28.49 18.55 -11.71
C ALA A 271 29.69 19.35 -12.22
N THR A 272 29.49 20.38 -13.03
CA THR A 272 30.59 21.22 -13.60
C THR A 272 31.15 22.25 -12.63
N THR A 273 30.43 22.56 -11.53
CA THR A 273 30.82 23.62 -10.59
C THR A 273 30.97 23.08 -9.16
N THR A 274 31.78 23.78 -8.34
CA THR A 274 31.94 23.39 -6.92
C THR A 274 30.63 23.49 -6.14
N ALA A 275 29.85 24.55 -6.34
CA ALA A 275 28.56 24.74 -5.71
C ALA A 275 27.54 23.67 -6.16
N GLY A 276 27.54 23.32 -7.44
CA GLY A 276 26.69 22.27 -7.98
C GLY A 276 27.06 20.90 -7.43
N LYS A 277 28.33 20.55 -7.29
CA LYS A 277 28.77 19.31 -6.65
C LYS A 277 28.32 19.21 -5.21
N TYR A 278 28.44 20.30 -4.44
CA TYR A 278 27.93 20.36 -3.08
C TYR A 278 26.41 20.08 -3.04
N TRP A 279 25.65 20.69 -3.95
CA TRP A 279 24.20 20.45 -4.04
C TRP A 279 23.88 19.00 -4.39
N LEU A 280 24.63 18.38 -5.31
CA LEU A 280 24.46 16.97 -5.66
C LEU A 280 24.78 16.04 -4.47
N ASP A 281 25.79 16.37 -3.67
CA ASP A 281 26.08 15.61 -2.44
C ASP A 281 24.94 15.73 -1.42
N GLU A 282 24.28 16.88 -1.33
CA GLU A 282 23.10 17.07 -0.49
C GLU A 282 21.88 16.33 -1.04
N LEU A 283 21.72 16.25 -2.36
CA LEU A 283 20.71 15.42 -3.02
C LEU A 283 20.91 13.94 -2.66
N GLU A 284 22.13 13.40 -2.78
CA GLU A 284 22.41 11.99 -2.46
C GLU A 284 22.09 11.66 -0.98
N LYS A 285 22.33 12.59 -0.05
CA LYS A 285 21.94 12.42 1.35
C LYS A 285 20.42 12.38 1.55
N SER A 286 19.67 13.14 0.72
CA SER A 286 18.19 13.15 0.79
C SER A 286 17.57 11.92 0.15
N ARG A 287 18.27 11.27 -0.81
CA ARG A 287 17.72 10.09 -1.50
C ARG A 287 17.42 8.94 -0.55
N TYR A 288 18.24 8.75 0.47
CA TYR A 288 18.00 7.73 1.47
C TYR A 288 17.63 8.35 2.83
N PRO A 289 16.47 8.00 3.38
CA PRO A 289 15.44 7.09 2.85
C PRO A 289 14.34 7.80 2.02
N TRP A 290 14.40 9.13 1.85
CA TRP A 290 13.26 9.96 1.51
C TRP A 290 12.77 9.83 0.07
N PHE A 291 13.58 9.33 -0.84
CA PHE A 291 13.17 9.16 -2.25
C PHE A 291 12.57 7.79 -2.56
N TRP A 292 12.31 6.97 -1.55
CA TRP A 292 11.50 5.78 -1.67
C TRP A 292 9.98 6.11 -1.67
N VAL A 293 9.62 7.28 -2.16
CA VAL A 293 8.23 7.67 -2.40
C VAL A 293 7.80 7.24 -3.78
N SER A 294 6.65 6.58 -3.86
CA SER A 294 6.03 6.15 -5.12
C SER A 294 5.45 7.34 -5.90
N THR A 295 5.50 7.27 -7.23
CA THR A 295 4.82 8.22 -8.12
C THR A 295 3.31 8.01 -8.21
N GLY A 296 2.81 6.90 -7.68
CA GLY A 296 1.40 6.55 -7.54
C GLY A 296 1.09 6.04 -6.14
N THR A 297 0.15 5.10 -6.02
CA THR A 297 -0.21 4.50 -4.72
C THR A 297 0.84 3.55 -4.17
N GLY A 298 1.78 3.09 -4.99
CA GLY A 298 2.76 2.05 -4.63
C GLY A 298 2.25 0.62 -4.81
N TRP A 299 0.97 0.43 -5.05
CA TRP A 299 0.31 -0.89 -5.14
C TRP A 299 0.58 -1.64 -6.44
N TYR A 300 1.02 -0.94 -7.50
CA TYR A 300 1.34 -1.53 -8.78
C TYR A 300 2.84 -1.46 -9.08
N HIS A 301 3.36 -2.47 -9.74
CA HIS A 301 4.79 -2.55 -10.12
C HIS A 301 5.25 -1.36 -10.98
N HIS A 302 4.38 -0.75 -11.78
CA HIS A 302 4.71 0.38 -12.64
C HIS A 302 4.70 1.73 -11.89
N HIS A 303 4.27 1.78 -10.65
CA HIS A 303 4.40 2.94 -9.79
C HIS A 303 5.85 3.06 -9.29
N LYS A 304 6.68 3.74 -10.09
CA LYS A 304 8.11 3.93 -9.80
C LYS A 304 8.32 4.81 -8.59
N SER A 305 9.40 4.59 -7.86
CA SER A 305 9.84 5.51 -6.82
C SER A 305 10.56 6.74 -7.40
N TRP A 306 10.72 7.78 -6.58
CA TRP A 306 11.56 8.93 -6.95
C TRP A 306 13.03 8.53 -7.19
N ASN A 307 13.52 7.43 -6.56
CA ASN A 307 14.83 6.90 -6.85
C ASN A 307 14.96 6.30 -8.26
N ASP A 308 13.84 5.77 -8.79
CA ASP A 308 13.77 5.18 -10.12
C ASP A 308 13.56 6.23 -11.23
N ASP A 309 12.89 7.35 -10.89
CA ASP A 309 12.68 8.49 -11.80
C ASP A 309 12.85 9.82 -11.06
N LEU A 310 14.06 10.36 -11.15
CA LEU A 310 14.40 11.66 -10.55
C LEU A 310 13.70 12.87 -11.19
N ASN A 311 13.03 12.72 -12.34
CA ASN A 311 12.31 13.84 -12.96
C ASN A 311 11.18 14.35 -12.08
N VAL A 312 10.51 13.47 -11.34
CA VAL A 312 9.41 13.82 -10.44
C VAL A 312 9.87 14.72 -9.29
N PRO A 313 10.83 14.31 -8.44
CA PRO A 313 11.32 15.19 -7.37
C PRO A 313 11.98 16.46 -7.90
N PHE A 314 12.64 16.43 -9.05
CA PHE A 314 13.21 17.63 -9.66
C PHE A 314 12.15 18.62 -10.16
N ALA A 315 11.03 18.14 -10.68
CA ALA A 315 9.90 19.03 -11.01
C ALA A 315 9.40 19.76 -9.75
N SER A 316 9.28 19.05 -8.63
CA SER A 316 8.87 19.64 -7.35
C SER A 316 9.92 20.63 -6.81
N ILE A 317 11.21 20.30 -6.88
CA ILE A 317 12.29 21.23 -6.50
C ILE A 317 12.20 22.54 -7.30
N ARG A 318 11.97 22.47 -8.63
CA ARG A 318 11.78 23.67 -9.47
C ARG A 318 10.59 24.49 -9.02
N MET A 319 9.44 23.86 -8.75
CA MET A 319 8.25 24.55 -8.23
C MET A 319 8.55 25.26 -6.89
N HIS A 320 9.27 24.61 -5.98
CA HIS A 320 9.66 25.21 -4.71
C HIS A 320 10.62 26.40 -4.90
N ILE A 321 11.59 26.31 -5.80
CA ILE A 321 12.48 27.44 -6.14
C ILE A 321 11.66 28.63 -6.66
N GLU A 322 10.75 28.41 -7.61
CA GLU A 322 9.90 29.48 -8.16
C GLU A 322 9.02 30.12 -7.10
N ALA A 323 8.40 29.29 -6.24
CA ALA A 323 7.57 29.77 -5.14
C ALA A 323 8.36 30.60 -4.12
N LEU A 324 9.55 30.13 -3.72
CA LEU A 324 10.44 30.86 -2.81
C LEU A 324 10.91 32.20 -3.40
N LYS A 325 11.30 32.23 -4.68
CA LYS A 325 11.68 33.47 -5.39
C LYS A 325 10.52 34.46 -5.51
N ALA A 326 9.29 33.97 -5.58
CA ALA A 326 8.10 34.79 -5.56
C ALA A 326 7.67 35.25 -4.13
N GLY A 327 8.44 34.93 -3.10
CA GLY A 327 8.13 35.26 -1.70
C GLY A 327 6.95 34.46 -1.12
N LYS A 328 6.56 33.35 -1.76
CA LYS A 328 5.48 32.51 -1.26
C LYS A 328 5.99 31.59 -0.14
N GLN A 329 5.13 31.30 0.81
CA GLN A 329 5.38 30.27 1.81
C GLN A 329 5.33 28.89 1.11
N VAL A 330 6.32 28.05 1.38
CA VAL A 330 6.40 26.66 0.90
C VAL A 330 6.39 25.70 2.09
N GLY A 331 5.90 24.50 1.86
CA GLY A 331 5.78 23.46 2.87
C GLY A 331 4.51 23.58 3.72
N ARG A 332 4.31 22.56 4.56
CA ARG A 332 3.15 22.47 5.44
C ARG A 332 3.20 23.58 6.50
N PRO A 333 2.14 24.35 6.68
CA PRO A 333 2.09 25.39 7.72
C PRO A 333 1.80 24.77 9.10
N THR A 334 2.67 23.89 9.60
CA THR A 334 2.46 23.05 10.80
C THR A 334 2.10 23.87 12.03
N GLU A 335 2.81 24.95 12.31
CA GLU A 335 2.54 25.80 13.47
C GLU A 335 1.17 26.48 13.40
N LYS A 336 0.76 26.91 12.19
CA LYS A 336 -0.58 27.48 11.98
C LYS A 336 -1.68 26.44 12.17
N LEU A 337 -1.47 25.23 11.65
CA LEU A 337 -2.42 24.12 11.81
C LEU A 337 -2.54 23.70 13.27
N LYS A 338 -1.42 23.66 14.00
CA LYS A 338 -1.40 23.36 15.44
C LYS A 338 -2.14 24.42 16.24
N ALA A 339 -1.87 25.70 15.98
CA ALA A 339 -2.58 26.81 16.66
C ALA A 339 -4.09 26.81 16.34
N GLU A 340 -4.49 26.47 15.11
CA GLU A 340 -5.91 26.33 14.75
C GLU A 340 -6.55 25.13 15.48
N SER A 341 -5.86 24.00 15.57
CA SER A 341 -6.30 22.82 16.32
C SER A 341 -6.51 23.17 17.80
N GLU A 342 -5.51 23.75 18.45
CA GLU A 342 -5.57 24.14 19.87
C GLU A 342 -6.73 25.11 20.14
N ARG A 343 -6.95 26.10 19.25
CA ARG A 343 -8.07 27.03 19.35
C ARG A 343 -9.42 26.32 19.23
N LEU A 344 -9.60 25.46 18.23
CA LEU A 344 -10.85 24.71 18.04
C LEU A 344 -11.14 23.78 19.21
N VAL A 345 -10.14 23.07 19.70
CA VAL A 345 -10.29 22.20 20.87
C VAL A 345 -10.73 23.02 22.09
N ALA A 346 -10.09 24.16 22.37
CA ALA A 346 -10.48 25.02 23.48
C ALA A 346 -11.91 25.54 23.34
N GLU A 347 -12.29 26.04 22.16
CA GLU A 347 -13.64 26.56 21.88
C GLU A 347 -14.73 25.50 22.12
N TYR A 348 -14.56 24.31 21.57
CA TYR A 348 -15.57 23.24 21.72
C TYR A 348 -15.58 22.69 23.15
N ARG A 349 -14.41 22.53 23.78
CA ARG A 349 -14.30 22.08 25.17
C ARG A 349 -15.01 23.03 26.15
N ASP A 350 -14.96 24.34 25.92
CA ASP A 350 -15.64 25.36 26.75
C ASP A 350 -17.18 25.30 26.57
N LEU A 351 -17.69 24.74 25.47
CA LEU A 351 -19.11 24.55 25.23
C LEU A 351 -19.67 23.29 25.89
N ILE A 352 -18.83 22.39 26.42
CA ILE A 352 -19.28 21.14 27.06
C ILE A 352 -19.81 21.46 28.46
N GLU A 353 -21.07 21.09 28.70
CA GLU A 353 -21.79 21.45 29.93
C GLU A 353 -21.37 20.62 31.14
N THR A 354 -21.17 19.28 30.94
CA THR A 354 -20.87 18.37 32.06
C THR A 354 -19.38 18.03 32.15
N ASP A 355 -18.91 17.75 33.36
CA ASP A 355 -17.51 17.32 33.56
C ASP A 355 -17.28 15.92 32.99
N GLU A 356 -18.30 15.04 32.99
CA GLU A 356 -18.24 13.69 32.43
C GLU A 356 -18.03 13.72 30.91
N ASP A 357 -18.80 14.53 30.18
CA ASP A 357 -18.66 14.70 28.73
C ASP A 357 -17.32 15.35 28.39
N ARG A 358 -16.83 16.28 29.23
CA ARG A 358 -15.55 16.93 29.05
C ARG A 358 -14.40 15.95 29.19
N GLU A 359 -14.46 15.08 30.19
CA GLU A 359 -13.48 14.02 30.38
C GLU A 359 -13.50 13.01 29.23
N ALA A 360 -14.68 12.57 28.79
CA ALA A 360 -14.84 11.66 27.64
C ALA A 360 -14.29 12.27 26.36
N PHE A 361 -14.57 13.54 26.09
CA PHE A 361 -14.04 14.26 24.94
C PHE A 361 -12.50 14.36 24.96
N ASP A 362 -11.93 14.78 26.11
CA ASP A 362 -10.49 14.94 26.29
C ASP A 362 -9.77 13.59 26.11
N GLN A 363 -10.30 12.50 26.67
CA GLN A 363 -9.74 11.15 26.54
C GLN A 363 -9.78 10.66 25.09
N ALA A 364 -10.93 10.79 24.41
CA ALA A 364 -11.09 10.33 23.03
C ALA A 364 -10.21 11.13 22.06
N LEU A 365 -10.16 12.46 22.19
CA LEU A 365 -9.29 13.33 21.40
C LEU A 365 -7.81 13.01 21.66
N GLY A 366 -7.42 12.86 22.93
CA GLY A 366 -6.04 12.52 23.31
C GLY A 366 -5.59 11.20 22.71
N MET A 367 -6.48 10.19 22.68
CA MET A 367 -6.18 8.91 22.05
C MET A 367 -6.08 9.04 20.53
N ALA A 368 -7.00 9.74 19.88
CA ALA A 368 -6.95 9.97 18.43
C ALA A 368 -5.66 10.70 18.02
N ALA A 369 -5.25 11.72 18.77
CA ALA A 369 -3.99 12.44 18.53
C ALA A 369 -2.74 11.53 18.75
N LYS A 370 -2.79 10.67 19.75
CA LYS A 370 -1.69 9.73 20.10
C LYS A 370 -1.43 8.71 19.00
N VAL A 371 -2.48 8.17 18.40
CA VAL A 371 -2.37 7.11 17.38
C VAL A 371 -2.08 7.67 15.98
N PHE A 372 -2.35 8.94 15.74
CA PHE A 372 -2.27 9.60 14.43
C PHE A 372 -0.92 9.42 13.73
N PRO A 373 0.25 9.59 14.40
CA PRO A 373 1.54 9.39 13.72
C PRO A 373 1.68 8.02 13.08
N TYR A 374 1.24 6.95 13.76
CA TYR A 374 1.29 5.62 13.17
C TYR A 374 0.37 5.50 11.94
N VAL A 375 -0.86 6.02 12.05
CA VAL A 375 -1.88 5.94 10.98
C VAL A 375 -1.41 6.59 9.68
N GLU A 376 -0.52 7.56 9.74
CA GLU A 376 0.06 8.22 8.57
C GLU A 376 1.42 7.61 8.17
N ASP A 377 2.26 7.31 9.16
CA ASP A 377 3.65 6.89 8.92
C ASP A 377 3.75 5.51 8.26
N HIS A 378 2.77 4.59 8.51
CA HIS A 378 2.78 3.27 7.89
C HIS A 378 2.78 3.34 6.36
N CYS A 379 2.09 4.33 5.76
CA CYS A 379 2.09 4.53 4.31
C CYS A 379 3.50 4.75 3.76
N PHE A 380 4.35 5.53 4.47
CA PHE A 380 5.72 5.75 4.02
C PHE A 380 6.56 4.47 4.09
N TYR A 381 6.54 3.76 5.23
CA TYR A 381 7.39 2.59 5.42
C TYR A 381 6.95 1.38 4.57
N VAL A 382 5.65 1.15 4.45
CA VAL A 382 5.10 -0.05 3.79
C VAL A 382 4.76 0.22 2.33
N GLU A 383 3.80 1.09 2.06
CA GLU A 383 3.25 1.27 0.72
C GLU A 383 4.19 2.04 -0.23
N ASN A 384 5.07 2.88 0.33
CA ASN A 384 6.06 3.59 -0.47
C ASN A 384 7.42 2.89 -0.47
N TRP A 385 8.12 2.86 0.67
CA TRP A 385 9.50 2.37 0.72
C TRP A 385 9.60 0.87 0.46
N PHE A 386 8.89 0.05 1.26
CA PHE A 386 8.98 -1.41 1.10
C PHE A 386 8.54 -1.86 -0.30
N HIS A 387 7.39 -1.38 -0.78
CA HIS A 387 6.89 -1.75 -2.11
C HIS A 387 7.86 -1.36 -3.22
N SER A 388 8.42 -0.14 -3.18
CA SER A 388 9.38 0.32 -4.19
C SER A 388 10.63 -0.57 -4.25
N VAL A 389 11.18 -0.94 -3.10
CA VAL A 389 12.34 -1.85 -3.04
C VAL A 389 11.95 -3.24 -3.51
N PHE A 390 10.79 -3.75 -3.07
CA PHE A 390 10.29 -5.07 -3.46
C PHE A 390 10.12 -5.19 -4.98
N TRP A 391 9.50 -4.22 -5.63
CA TRP A 391 9.35 -4.19 -7.08
C TRP A 391 10.70 -4.23 -7.79
N ASN A 392 11.69 -3.50 -7.28
CA ASN A 392 13.05 -3.51 -7.84
C ASN A 392 13.77 -4.86 -7.65
N LYS A 393 13.53 -5.57 -6.53
CA LYS A 393 14.04 -6.94 -6.35
C LYS A 393 13.36 -7.93 -7.30
N MET A 394 12.06 -7.78 -7.52
CA MET A 394 11.35 -8.60 -8.50
C MET A 394 11.85 -8.38 -9.93
N ARG A 395 12.25 -7.16 -10.30
CA ARG A 395 12.88 -6.89 -11.60
C ARG A 395 14.19 -7.63 -11.79
N GLN A 396 14.95 -7.85 -10.70
CA GLN A 396 16.18 -8.68 -10.77
C GLN A 396 15.83 -10.15 -11.09
N VAL A 397 14.73 -10.66 -10.55
CA VAL A 397 14.22 -11.99 -10.92
C VAL A 397 13.78 -12.00 -12.39
N GLY A 398 13.13 -10.92 -12.84
CA GLY A 398 12.76 -10.73 -14.25
C GLY A 398 13.99 -10.75 -15.16
N ASP A 399 15.08 -10.09 -14.79
CA ASP A 399 16.35 -10.10 -15.54
C ASP A 399 16.93 -11.52 -15.70
N ILE A 400 16.84 -12.36 -14.65
CA ILE A 400 17.26 -13.78 -14.71
C ILE A 400 16.42 -14.57 -15.69
N LEU A 401 15.07 -14.45 -15.57
CA LEU A 401 14.15 -15.18 -16.45
C LEU A 401 14.24 -14.71 -17.90
N ALA A 402 14.46 -13.40 -18.15
CA ALA A 402 14.69 -12.85 -19.49
C ALA A 402 16.04 -13.34 -20.08
N GLY A 403 17.09 -13.31 -19.28
CA GLY A 403 18.41 -13.88 -19.69
C GLY A 403 18.33 -15.36 -20.05
N ALA A 404 17.48 -16.12 -19.37
CA ALA A 404 17.19 -17.53 -19.65
C ALA A 404 16.13 -17.75 -20.74
N ARG A 405 15.56 -16.69 -21.32
CA ARG A 405 14.52 -16.69 -22.37
C ARG A 405 13.19 -17.31 -21.96
N PHE A 406 12.88 -17.30 -20.66
CA PHE A 406 11.57 -17.70 -20.14
C PHE A 406 10.53 -16.60 -20.37
N ILE A 407 10.97 -15.36 -20.40
CA ILE A 407 10.20 -14.17 -20.76
C ILE A 407 11.03 -13.36 -21.76
N GLU A 408 10.41 -12.43 -22.50
CA GLU A 408 11.10 -11.64 -23.52
C GLU A 408 11.78 -10.40 -22.92
N ASP A 409 11.08 -9.73 -22.00
CA ASP A 409 11.55 -8.58 -21.26
C ASP A 409 11.38 -8.80 -19.75
N ARG A 410 12.22 -8.16 -18.93
CA ARG A 410 12.14 -8.27 -17.47
C ARG A 410 10.77 -7.85 -16.88
N GLU A 411 10.10 -6.91 -17.54
CA GLU A 411 8.79 -6.44 -17.10
C GLU A 411 7.66 -7.42 -17.45
N ASP A 412 7.92 -8.44 -18.25
CA ASP A 412 6.96 -9.52 -18.52
C ASP A 412 6.66 -10.39 -17.29
N ILE A 413 7.51 -10.32 -16.25
CA ILE A 413 7.32 -11.06 -14.98
C ILE A 413 5.98 -10.73 -14.31
N TRP A 414 5.45 -9.54 -14.53
CA TRP A 414 4.20 -9.08 -13.93
C TRP A 414 2.96 -9.80 -14.48
N TYR A 415 3.07 -10.39 -15.67
CA TYR A 415 2.03 -11.25 -16.24
C TYR A 415 1.99 -12.66 -15.63
N LEU A 416 2.92 -13.02 -14.75
CA LEU A 416 2.97 -14.30 -14.06
C LEU A 416 2.43 -14.15 -12.63
N LYS A 417 1.68 -15.13 -12.15
CA LYS A 417 1.36 -15.23 -10.71
C LYS A 417 2.63 -15.54 -9.92
N ARG A 418 2.70 -15.12 -8.64
CA ARG A 418 3.87 -15.41 -7.78
C ARG A 418 4.26 -16.89 -7.75
N GLY A 419 3.28 -17.82 -7.76
CA GLY A 419 3.54 -19.26 -7.86
C GLY A 419 4.13 -19.66 -9.21
N GLU A 420 3.67 -19.05 -10.31
CA GLU A 420 4.19 -19.32 -11.66
C GLU A 420 5.62 -18.80 -11.86
N VAL A 421 5.97 -17.68 -11.22
CA VAL A 421 7.39 -17.23 -11.18
C VAL A 421 8.25 -18.29 -10.48
N ARG A 422 7.75 -18.85 -9.37
CA ARG A 422 8.45 -19.93 -8.66
C ARG A 422 8.62 -21.18 -9.52
N ASP A 423 7.58 -21.55 -10.29
CA ASP A 423 7.62 -22.68 -11.21
C ASP A 423 8.60 -22.42 -12.38
N ALA A 424 8.62 -21.20 -12.92
CA ALA A 424 9.55 -20.81 -13.97
C ALA A 424 11.01 -20.86 -13.47
N LEU A 425 11.27 -20.38 -12.26
CA LEU A 425 12.59 -20.51 -11.63
C LEU A 425 12.99 -21.96 -11.40
N TRP A 426 12.03 -22.81 -11.01
CA TRP A 426 12.28 -24.26 -10.84
C TRP A 426 12.70 -24.91 -12.16
N ASP A 427 11.96 -24.64 -13.23
CA ASP A 427 12.32 -25.17 -14.56
C ASP A 427 13.69 -24.62 -15.03
N HIS A 428 14.00 -23.34 -14.77
CA HIS A 428 15.29 -22.75 -15.08
C HIS A 428 16.44 -23.44 -14.32
N VAL A 429 16.30 -23.60 -13.01
CA VAL A 429 17.32 -24.22 -12.15
C VAL A 429 17.54 -25.69 -12.52
N THR A 430 16.47 -26.45 -12.75
CA THR A 430 16.58 -27.86 -13.10
C THR A 430 17.15 -28.05 -14.51
N SER A 431 16.82 -27.17 -15.44
CA SER A 431 17.41 -27.15 -16.79
C SER A 431 18.90 -26.88 -16.75
N TRP A 432 19.31 -25.89 -15.97
CA TRP A 432 20.73 -25.58 -15.74
C TRP A 432 21.46 -26.77 -15.11
N ALA A 433 20.92 -27.34 -14.04
CA ALA A 433 21.54 -28.42 -13.28
C ALA A 433 21.74 -29.71 -14.10
N THR A 434 20.83 -29.99 -15.04
CA THR A 434 20.87 -31.22 -15.85
C THR A 434 21.45 -31.02 -17.25
N GLY A 435 21.58 -29.76 -17.72
CA GLY A 435 21.90 -29.43 -19.10
C GLY A 435 20.79 -29.76 -20.09
N VAL A 436 19.58 -30.13 -19.61
CA VAL A 436 18.42 -30.42 -20.45
C VAL A 436 17.64 -29.14 -20.71
N LYS A 437 17.23 -28.94 -21.97
CA LYS A 437 16.47 -27.74 -22.35
C LYS A 437 15.16 -27.65 -21.57
N GLY A 438 14.95 -26.53 -20.87
CA GLY A 438 13.71 -26.21 -20.15
C GLY A 438 12.51 -26.02 -21.07
N ARG A 439 11.33 -26.19 -20.52
CA ARG A 439 10.06 -25.98 -21.22
C ARG A 439 9.66 -24.49 -21.23
N GLY A 440 10.05 -23.75 -20.22
CA GLY A 440 9.66 -22.34 -20.01
C GLY A 440 9.81 -21.44 -21.23
N PRO A 441 10.95 -21.48 -21.97
CA PRO A 441 11.17 -20.65 -23.16
C PRO A 441 10.18 -20.85 -24.30
N SER A 442 9.46 -21.99 -24.33
CA SER A 442 8.43 -22.25 -25.34
C SER A 442 7.00 -22.14 -24.81
N TYR A 443 6.85 -21.96 -23.51
CA TYR A 443 5.56 -21.92 -22.81
C TYR A 443 5.17 -20.52 -22.39
N TRP A 444 6.01 -19.85 -21.56
CA TRP A 444 5.67 -18.59 -20.93
C TRP A 444 5.44 -17.43 -21.90
N PRO A 445 6.23 -17.22 -22.96
CA PRO A 445 5.97 -16.12 -23.89
C PRO A 445 4.57 -16.14 -24.48
N LYS A 446 4.03 -17.33 -24.79
CA LYS A 446 2.67 -17.47 -25.33
C LYS A 446 1.57 -17.15 -24.32
N GLU A 447 1.78 -17.59 -23.07
CA GLU A 447 0.85 -17.25 -21.96
C GLU A 447 0.86 -15.75 -21.68
N ILE A 448 2.04 -15.13 -21.67
CA ILE A 448 2.22 -13.71 -21.46
C ILE A 448 1.53 -12.89 -22.57
N ASP A 449 1.73 -13.24 -23.83
CA ASP A 449 1.07 -12.57 -24.95
C ASP A 449 -0.45 -12.64 -24.87
N TRP A 450 -0.99 -13.79 -24.50
CA TRP A 450 -2.42 -13.93 -24.27
C TRP A 450 -2.89 -13.04 -23.11
N ARG A 451 -2.19 -13.04 -21.97
CA ARG A 451 -2.54 -12.23 -20.79
C ARG A 451 -2.45 -10.73 -21.08
N ARG A 452 -1.46 -10.32 -21.85
CA ARG A 452 -1.32 -8.92 -22.31
C ARG A 452 -2.55 -8.50 -23.09
N GLY A 453 -3.00 -9.30 -24.06
CA GLY A 453 -4.21 -9.02 -24.83
C GLY A 453 -5.50 -9.03 -23.98
N VAL A 454 -5.55 -9.82 -22.90
CA VAL A 454 -6.66 -9.80 -21.94
C VAL A 454 -6.65 -8.51 -21.12
N LEU A 455 -5.50 -8.12 -20.57
CA LEU A 455 -5.37 -6.90 -19.76
C LEU A 455 -5.66 -5.63 -20.55
N GLU A 456 -5.25 -5.55 -21.84
CA GLU A 456 -5.63 -4.43 -22.73
C GLU A 456 -7.15 -4.23 -22.81
N LYS A 457 -7.91 -5.34 -22.85
CA LYS A 457 -9.37 -5.28 -22.87
C LYS A 457 -9.96 -4.92 -21.51
N PHE A 458 -9.33 -5.36 -20.42
CA PHE A 458 -9.74 -4.97 -19.06
C PHE A 458 -9.56 -3.47 -18.85
N HIS A 459 -8.45 -2.89 -19.30
CA HIS A 459 -8.23 -1.44 -19.25
C HIS A 459 -9.28 -0.62 -20.04
N ALA A 460 -9.85 -1.21 -21.11
CA ALA A 460 -10.89 -0.57 -21.91
C ALA A 460 -12.29 -0.71 -21.30
N TRP A 461 -12.47 -1.56 -20.29
CA TRP A 461 -13.74 -1.81 -19.64
C TRP A 461 -13.94 -0.90 -18.43
N THR A 462 -15.16 -0.36 -18.27
CA THR A 462 -15.51 0.44 -17.10
C THR A 462 -16.24 -0.44 -16.08
N PRO A 463 -15.63 -0.71 -14.90
CA PRO A 463 -16.27 -1.52 -13.89
C PRO A 463 -17.50 -0.84 -13.30
N PRO A 464 -18.61 -1.56 -13.08
CA PRO A 464 -19.73 -1.05 -12.30
C PRO A 464 -19.26 -0.64 -10.89
N PRO A 465 -19.77 0.46 -10.32
CA PRO A 465 -19.33 0.93 -9.01
C PRO A 465 -19.71 -0.03 -7.86
N ALA A 466 -20.75 -0.85 -8.07
CA ALA A 466 -21.20 -1.85 -7.11
C ALA A 466 -21.93 -3.02 -7.79
N LEU A 467 -21.90 -4.18 -7.15
CA LEU A 467 -22.56 -5.41 -7.55
C LEU A 467 -23.33 -5.99 -6.37
N GLY A 468 -24.35 -6.82 -6.64
CA GLY A 468 -25.09 -7.58 -5.62
C GLY A 468 -26.26 -6.83 -4.98
N THR A 469 -26.48 -7.07 -3.71
CA THR A 469 -27.69 -6.59 -3.01
C THR A 469 -27.30 -5.64 -1.88
N PRO A 470 -27.73 -4.37 -1.93
CA PRO A 470 -27.49 -3.44 -0.83
C PRO A 470 -28.24 -3.90 0.43
N PRO A 471 -27.61 -3.77 1.62
CA PRO A 471 -28.30 -4.04 2.87
C PRO A 471 -29.45 -3.06 3.09
N GLU A 472 -30.50 -3.49 3.80
CA GLU A 472 -31.63 -2.62 4.13
C GLU A 472 -31.21 -1.44 5.03
N VAL A 473 -30.29 -1.69 5.95
CA VAL A 473 -29.73 -0.70 6.87
C VAL A 473 -28.21 -0.93 6.99
N VAL A 474 -27.45 0.12 6.76
CA VAL A 474 -25.99 0.12 7.00
C VAL A 474 -25.78 0.73 8.39
N THR A 475 -25.45 -0.09 9.37
CA THR A 475 -25.25 0.32 10.76
C THR A 475 -23.79 0.34 11.18
N GLU A 476 -22.94 -0.30 10.41
CA GLU A 476 -21.53 -0.49 10.73
C GLU A 476 -20.71 0.68 10.14
N PRO A 477 -19.94 1.41 10.97
CA PRO A 477 -19.24 2.64 10.54
C PRO A 477 -18.29 2.44 9.36
N PHE A 478 -17.60 1.30 9.30
CA PHE A 478 -16.68 0.97 8.21
C PHE A 478 -17.43 0.78 6.87
N SER A 479 -18.58 0.11 6.90
CA SER A 479 -19.45 -0.04 5.73
C SER A 479 -20.01 1.29 5.27
N ILE A 480 -20.35 2.20 6.20
CA ILE A 480 -20.81 3.56 5.88
C ILE A 480 -19.70 4.34 5.19
N MET A 481 -18.48 4.25 5.68
CA MET A 481 -17.32 4.91 5.11
C MET A 481 -17.03 4.38 3.69
N LEU A 482 -16.98 3.07 3.51
CA LEU A 482 -16.75 2.45 2.19
C LEU A 482 -17.88 2.80 1.21
N TRP A 483 -19.13 2.74 1.64
CA TRP A 483 -20.28 3.14 0.84
C TRP A 483 -20.15 4.59 0.39
N GLY A 484 -19.85 5.49 1.30
CA GLY A 484 -19.72 6.91 1.02
C GLY A 484 -18.59 7.22 0.04
N VAL A 485 -17.43 6.60 0.21
CA VAL A 485 -16.27 6.75 -0.67
C VAL A 485 -16.55 6.17 -2.06
N THR A 486 -17.11 4.96 -2.12
CA THR A 486 -17.32 4.25 -3.38
C THR A 486 -18.46 4.84 -4.22
N THR A 487 -19.54 5.29 -3.58
CA THR A 487 -20.71 5.84 -4.28
C THR A 487 -20.64 7.35 -4.50
N GLY A 488 -19.65 8.03 -3.93
CA GLY A 488 -19.55 9.49 -3.97
C GLY A 488 -20.67 10.20 -3.20
N THR A 489 -21.40 9.48 -2.33
CA THR A 489 -22.51 10.05 -1.53
C THR A 489 -22.01 10.78 -0.29
N LEU A 490 -20.78 10.55 0.16
CA LEU A 490 -20.07 11.47 1.06
C LEU A 490 -19.64 12.66 0.20
N LYS A 491 -20.55 13.57 -0.03
CA LYS A 491 -20.18 14.87 -0.57
C LYS A 491 -19.40 15.63 0.50
N ASN A 492 -18.18 16.05 0.11
CA ASN A 492 -17.31 16.96 0.85
C ASN A 492 -18.06 18.14 1.45
#